data_c5ce0402deba9f899b0814d02416bdf2
#
_entry.id   c5ce0402deba9f899b0814d02416bdf2
#
_cell.length_a   1.000
_cell.length_b   1.000
_cell.length_c   1.000
_cell.angle_alpha   90.00
_cell.angle_beta   90.00
_cell.angle_gamma   90.00
#
_symmetry.space_group_name_H-M   'P 1'
#
loop_
_entity.id
_entity.type
_entity.pdbx_description
1 polymer ?
#
loop_
_entity_poly.entity_id
_entity_poly.type
_entity_poly.pdbx_seq_one_letter_code
_entity_poly.pdbx_strand_id
1 'polypeptide(L)'
;WSVNPIQQYSYTTGKNATDSAMIIDAMDILYSGNVDGFCLVSSDSDFTKLAQRLREAGMFVMGIGEQKTPKPFRAACDTFKLLEIISSDDAPEATVIENQKTITSIDEIQKAITKLLIENNSQNQPIILARVGNFLTKRFSDFDVRNYGYSKLSTFLESLDNNDFQVVKLHGGYFVQEKSASISKAEIEKEIIRMIRENKGHVDNLSIVHEELKKAFPSFDVK
;
A
#
# COMPACT_ATOMS: atom_id res chain seq x y z
N TRP A 1 -28.18 5.54 -22.36
CA TRP A 1 -26.94 4.81 -22.04
C TRP A 1 -26.44 4.15 -23.29
N SER A 2 -25.21 4.41 -23.71
CA SER A 2 -24.61 3.81 -24.90
C SER A 2 -23.94 2.47 -24.50
N VAL A 3 -24.75 1.48 -24.19
CA VAL A 3 -24.30 0.10 -23.94
C VAL A 3 -24.57 -0.73 -25.19
N ASN A 4 -23.57 -1.44 -25.67
CA ASN A 4 -23.69 -2.34 -26.80
C ASN A 4 -23.89 -3.79 -26.30
N PRO A 5 -25.11 -4.33 -26.27
CA PRO A 5 -25.36 -5.67 -25.79
C PRO A 5 -24.88 -6.70 -26.79
N ILE A 6 -24.16 -7.71 -26.30
CA ILE A 6 -23.67 -8.84 -27.09
C ILE A 6 -24.42 -10.08 -26.64
N GLN A 7 -25.07 -10.78 -27.60
CA GLN A 7 -25.78 -12.02 -27.33
C GLN A 7 -24.94 -13.21 -27.78
N GLN A 8 -24.62 -14.09 -26.84
CA GLN A 8 -23.96 -15.35 -27.09
C GLN A 8 -24.91 -16.52 -26.82
N TYR A 9 -25.15 -17.37 -27.80
CA TYR A 9 -25.94 -18.58 -27.61
C TYR A 9 -25.09 -19.70 -27.01
N SER A 10 -25.59 -20.32 -25.95
CA SER A 10 -24.97 -21.51 -25.37
C SER A 10 -25.64 -22.74 -25.98
N TYR A 11 -24.92 -23.44 -26.83
CA TYR A 11 -25.40 -24.68 -27.46
C TYR A 11 -25.24 -25.91 -26.55
N THR A 12 -24.51 -25.77 -25.45
CA THR A 12 -24.23 -26.84 -24.48
C THR A 12 -24.23 -26.27 -23.07
N THR A 13 -24.96 -26.90 -22.15
CA THR A 13 -24.98 -26.52 -20.73
C THR A 13 -23.61 -26.67 -20.09
N GLY A 14 -23.17 -25.71 -19.29
CA GLY A 14 -21.93 -25.76 -18.51
C GLY A 14 -20.65 -25.39 -19.26
N LYS A 15 -20.74 -24.74 -20.43
CA LYS A 15 -19.55 -24.18 -21.10
C LYS A 15 -19.52 -22.65 -20.99
N ASN A 16 -18.32 -22.10 -20.89
CA ASN A 16 -18.02 -20.66 -20.74
C ASN A 16 -18.18 -19.91 -22.09
N ALA A 17 -19.35 -20.02 -22.72
CA ALA A 17 -19.61 -19.42 -24.03
C ALA A 17 -19.56 -17.89 -23.98
N THR A 18 -20.10 -17.29 -22.90
CA THR A 18 -20.10 -15.85 -22.69
C THR A 18 -18.69 -15.32 -22.45
N ASP A 19 -17.88 -16.05 -21.67
CA ASP A 19 -16.50 -15.64 -21.35
C ASP A 19 -15.64 -15.66 -22.61
N SER A 20 -15.83 -16.69 -23.47
CA SER A 20 -15.15 -16.77 -24.75
C SER A 20 -15.52 -15.61 -25.68
N ALA A 21 -16.79 -15.21 -25.73
CA ALA A 21 -17.24 -14.07 -26.52
C ALA A 21 -16.58 -12.77 -26.01
N MET A 22 -16.58 -12.52 -24.70
CA MET A 22 -15.93 -11.35 -24.12
C MET A 22 -14.43 -11.31 -24.43
N ILE A 23 -13.74 -12.46 -24.39
CA ILE A 23 -12.31 -12.54 -24.74
C ILE A 23 -12.09 -12.19 -26.23
N ILE A 24 -12.90 -12.73 -27.12
CA ILE A 24 -12.80 -12.45 -28.55
C ILE A 24 -13.01 -10.97 -28.84
N ASP A 25 -14.09 -10.39 -28.31
CA ASP A 25 -14.39 -8.96 -28.48
C ASP A 25 -13.29 -8.04 -27.92
N ALA A 26 -12.76 -8.38 -26.75
CA ALA A 26 -11.65 -7.62 -26.17
C ALA A 26 -10.39 -7.68 -27.05
N MET A 27 -10.11 -8.83 -27.65
CA MET A 27 -8.98 -8.97 -28.58
C MET A 27 -9.21 -8.22 -29.89
N ASP A 28 -10.42 -8.24 -30.44
CA ASP A 28 -10.79 -7.48 -31.65
C ASP A 28 -10.66 -5.97 -31.40
N ILE A 29 -11.10 -5.47 -30.23
CA ILE A 29 -10.92 -4.08 -29.81
C ILE A 29 -9.44 -3.74 -29.66
N LEU A 30 -8.64 -4.62 -29.05
CA LEU A 30 -7.19 -4.44 -28.92
C LEU A 30 -6.53 -4.25 -30.30
N TYR A 31 -6.86 -5.13 -31.27
CA TYR A 31 -6.27 -5.05 -32.60
C TYR A 31 -6.81 -3.89 -33.43
N SER A 32 -7.97 -3.33 -33.09
CA SER A 32 -8.46 -2.12 -33.74
C SER A 32 -7.59 -0.89 -33.49
N GLY A 33 -6.81 -0.89 -32.38
CA GLY A 33 -5.90 0.18 -32.02
C GLY A 33 -6.56 1.50 -31.60
N ASN A 34 -7.87 1.50 -31.32
CA ASN A 34 -8.66 2.70 -31.07
C ASN A 34 -8.91 2.98 -29.58
N VAL A 35 -8.20 2.29 -28.69
CA VAL A 35 -8.38 2.42 -27.23
C VAL A 35 -7.03 2.50 -26.52
N ASP A 36 -6.98 3.24 -25.42
CA ASP A 36 -5.79 3.41 -24.59
C ASP A 36 -5.75 2.41 -23.41
N GLY A 37 -6.87 1.73 -23.14
CA GLY A 37 -6.97 0.79 -22.04
C GLY A 37 -8.32 0.09 -21.99
N PHE A 38 -8.43 -0.85 -21.04
CA PHE A 38 -9.60 -1.69 -20.84
C PHE A 38 -10.07 -1.62 -19.39
N CYS A 39 -11.39 -1.61 -19.20
CA CYS A 39 -12.01 -1.83 -17.91
C CYS A 39 -12.74 -3.17 -17.92
N LEU A 40 -12.24 -4.15 -17.20
CA LEU A 40 -12.82 -5.48 -17.09
C LEU A 40 -13.67 -5.55 -15.82
N VAL A 41 -14.99 -5.69 -15.99
CA VAL A 41 -15.94 -5.78 -14.87
C VAL A 41 -16.35 -7.24 -14.69
N SER A 42 -15.64 -7.95 -13.83
CA SER A 42 -15.88 -9.36 -13.53
C SER A 42 -15.22 -9.78 -12.23
N SER A 43 -15.76 -10.83 -11.59
CA SER A 43 -15.14 -11.52 -10.45
C SER A 43 -14.56 -12.88 -10.83
N ASP A 44 -14.58 -13.23 -12.13
CA ASP A 44 -14.11 -14.51 -12.60
C ASP A 44 -12.61 -14.52 -12.89
N SER A 45 -11.94 -15.54 -12.35
CA SER A 45 -10.49 -15.75 -12.55
C SER A 45 -10.13 -16.17 -13.98
N ASP A 46 -11.08 -16.63 -14.78
CA ASP A 46 -10.84 -17.05 -16.16
C ASP A 46 -10.38 -15.90 -17.05
N PHE A 47 -10.73 -14.65 -16.69
CA PHE A 47 -10.23 -13.45 -17.34
C PHE A 47 -8.79 -13.03 -16.94
N THR A 48 -8.12 -13.77 -16.05
CA THR A 48 -6.72 -13.48 -15.67
C THR A 48 -5.79 -13.42 -16.89
N LYS A 49 -5.93 -14.38 -17.81
CA LYS A 49 -5.10 -14.42 -19.02
C LYS A 49 -5.41 -13.30 -19.99
N LEU A 50 -6.67 -12.89 -20.09
CA LEU A 50 -7.07 -11.72 -20.88
C LEU A 50 -6.40 -10.45 -20.32
N ALA A 51 -6.51 -10.19 -19.01
CA ALA A 51 -5.90 -9.03 -18.38
C ALA A 51 -4.37 -9.00 -18.60
N GLN A 52 -3.69 -10.14 -18.44
CA GLN A 52 -2.25 -10.26 -18.71
C GLN A 52 -1.93 -9.93 -20.17
N ARG A 53 -2.68 -10.50 -21.12
CA ARG A 53 -2.45 -10.28 -22.55
C ARG A 53 -2.64 -8.83 -22.98
N LEU A 54 -3.65 -8.16 -22.44
CA LEU A 54 -3.89 -6.73 -22.69
C LEU A 54 -2.74 -5.88 -22.18
N ARG A 55 -2.24 -6.16 -20.96
CA ARG A 55 -1.06 -5.46 -20.39
C ARG A 55 0.22 -5.74 -21.16
N GLU A 56 0.45 -6.98 -21.61
CA GLU A 56 1.59 -7.34 -22.47
C GLU A 56 1.57 -6.56 -23.79
N ALA A 57 0.38 -6.20 -24.28
CA ALA A 57 0.21 -5.34 -25.45
C ALA A 57 0.36 -3.84 -25.14
N GLY A 58 0.71 -3.48 -23.90
CA GLY A 58 0.91 -2.09 -23.49
C GLY A 58 -0.36 -1.33 -23.09
N MET A 59 -1.50 -2.03 -22.99
CA MET A 59 -2.76 -1.40 -22.58
C MET A 59 -2.83 -1.23 -21.06
N PHE A 60 -3.43 -0.12 -20.61
CA PHE A 60 -3.81 0.03 -19.21
C PHE A 60 -5.04 -0.84 -18.92
N VAL A 61 -4.97 -1.68 -17.89
CA VAL A 61 -6.06 -2.58 -17.51
C VAL A 61 -6.57 -2.27 -16.11
N MET A 62 -7.80 -1.80 -16.03
CA MET A 62 -8.54 -1.66 -14.77
C MET A 62 -9.48 -2.85 -14.59
N GLY A 63 -9.39 -3.53 -13.45
CA GLY A 63 -10.37 -4.53 -13.03
C GLY A 63 -11.38 -3.92 -12.07
N ILE A 64 -12.63 -4.32 -12.19
CA ILE A 64 -13.69 -4.05 -11.21
C ILE A 64 -14.38 -5.37 -10.90
N GLY A 65 -14.48 -5.72 -9.62
CA GLY A 65 -15.12 -6.96 -9.22
C GLY A 65 -15.46 -6.96 -7.73
N GLU A 66 -16.11 -8.02 -7.31
CA GLU A 66 -16.48 -8.21 -5.90
C GLU A 66 -15.27 -8.55 -5.02
N GLN A 67 -15.42 -8.41 -3.71
CA GLN A 67 -14.37 -8.73 -2.73
C GLN A 67 -13.89 -10.19 -2.84
N LYS A 68 -14.77 -11.11 -3.22
CA LYS A 68 -14.44 -12.54 -3.43
C LYS A 68 -13.53 -12.81 -4.65
N THR A 69 -13.28 -11.82 -5.51
CA THR A 69 -12.45 -11.97 -6.71
C THR A 69 -11.06 -12.51 -6.38
N PRO A 70 -10.60 -13.60 -7.03
CA PRO A 70 -9.33 -14.22 -6.72
C PRO A 70 -8.12 -13.31 -6.94
N LYS A 71 -7.12 -13.42 -6.06
CA LYS A 71 -5.87 -12.62 -6.12
C LYS A 71 -5.18 -12.65 -7.48
N PRO A 72 -5.08 -13.79 -8.23
CA PRO A 72 -4.44 -13.81 -9.54
C PRO A 72 -5.06 -12.82 -10.54
N PHE A 73 -6.40 -12.74 -10.61
CA PHE A 73 -7.06 -11.81 -11.52
C PHE A 73 -6.82 -10.35 -11.09
N ARG A 74 -6.93 -10.04 -9.81
CA ARG A 74 -6.65 -8.69 -9.30
C ARG A 74 -5.21 -8.25 -9.58
N ALA A 75 -4.24 -9.15 -9.36
CA ALA A 75 -2.82 -8.88 -9.63
C ALA A 75 -2.49 -8.78 -11.12
N ALA A 76 -3.33 -9.35 -11.99
CA ALA A 76 -3.18 -9.24 -13.43
C ALA A 76 -3.60 -7.87 -13.98
N CYS A 77 -4.34 -7.07 -13.22
CA CYS A 77 -4.73 -5.70 -13.58
C CYS A 77 -3.68 -4.68 -13.10
N ASP A 78 -3.59 -3.52 -13.75
CA ASP A 78 -2.80 -2.38 -13.26
C ASP A 78 -3.44 -1.76 -12.03
N THR A 79 -4.77 -1.70 -12.01
CA THR A 79 -5.58 -1.24 -10.88
C THR A 79 -6.80 -2.13 -10.75
N PHE A 80 -7.16 -2.49 -9.52
CA PHE A 80 -8.38 -3.23 -9.23
C PHE A 80 -9.24 -2.48 -8.21
N LYS A 81 -10.52 -2.29 -8.53
CA LYS A 81 -11.49 -1.63 -7.65
C LYS A 81 -12.56 -2.61 -7.18
N LEU A 82 -12.88 -2.55 -5.90
CA LEU A 82 -13.96 -3.36 -5.34
C LEU A 82 -15.32 -2.71 -5.65
N LEU A 83 -16.25 -3.53 -6.14
CA LEU A 83 -17.59 -3.09 -6.50
C LEU A 83 -18.35 -2.54 -5.29
N GLU A 84 -18.14 -3.12 -4.13
CA GLU A 84 -18.76 -2.72 -2.85
C GLU A 84 -18.40 -1.28 -2.46
N ILE A 85 -17.20 -0.81 -2.80
CA ILE A 85 -16.75 0.55 -2.51
C ILE A 85 -17.34 1.56 -3.49
N ILE A 86 -17.55 1.15 -4.74
CA ILE A 86 -18.11 2.02 -5.78
C ILE A 86 -19.59 2.26 -5.54
N SER A 87 -20.31 1.25 -4.99
CA SER A 87 -21.74 1.29 -4.77
C SER A 87 -22.16 1.97 -3.45
N SER A 88 -21.23 2.23 -2.52
CA SER A 88 -21.51 2.93 -1.26
C SER A 88 -21.27 4.43 -1.44
N ASP A 89 -22.33 5.22 -1.51
CA ASP A 89 -22.27 6.69 -1.50
C ASP A 89 -21.83 7.26 -0.14
N ASP A 90 -21.93 6.47 0.94
CA ASP A 90 -21.46 6.81 2.28
C ASP A 90 -20.21 6.00 2.62
N ALA A 91 -19.18 6.68 3.15
CA ALA A 91 -18.00 6.03 3.69
C ALA A 91 -18.41 5.01 4.77
N PRO A 92 -18.05 3.71 4.65
CA PRO A 92 -18.49 2.73 5.62
C PRO A 92 -17.82 2.99 6.96
N GLU A 93 -18.58 3.47 7.94
CA GLU A 93 -18.22 3.28 9.33
C GLU A 93 -18.21 1.77 9.64
N ALA A 94 -17.01 1.27 9.90
CA ALA A 94 -16.75 0.08 10.72
C ALA A 94 -17.53 -1.22 10.44
N THR A 95 -17.47 -1.78 9.24
CA THR A 95 -17.82 -3.21 9.03
C THR A 95 -16.63 -4.01 8.48
N VAL A 96 -15.42 -3.72 8.93
CA VAL A 96 -14.16 -4.15 8.30
C VAL A 96 -13.55 -5.42 8.88
N ILE A 97 -14.18 -6.10 9.87
CA ILE A 97 -13.39 -7.01 10.72
C ILE A 97 -13.37 -8.49 10.29
N GLU A 98 -14.22 -8.97 9.39
CA GLU A 98 -14.27 -10.44 9.16
C GLU A 98 -13.71 -10.98 7.81
N ASN A 99 -13.32 -10.15 6.84
CA ASN A 99 -12.94 -10.65 5.50
C ASN A 99 -11.57 -10.20 4.97
N GLN A 100 -10.56 -10.06 5.83
CA GLN A 100 -9.19 -9.64 5.45
C GLN A 100 -8.40 -10.64 4.58
N LYS A 101 -8.94 -11.81 4.26
CA LYS A 101 -8.20 -12.84 3.49
C LYS A 101 -8.05 -12.54 1.99
N THR A 102 -8.82 -11.62 1.45
CA THR A 102 -8.89 -11.38 0.00
C THR A 102 -8.16 -10.14 -0.51
N ILE A 103 -7.99 -9.11 0.29
CA ILE A 103 -7.22 -7.90 -0.05
C ILE A 103 -5.78 -7.99 0.44
N THR A 104 -4.91 -7.10 -0.05
CA THR A 104 -3.52 -7.00 0.44
C THR A 104 -3.53 -6.77 1.96
N SER A 105 -2.78 -7.58 2.70
CA SER A 105 -2.79 -7.50 4.16
C SER A 105 -2.08 -6.24 4.67
N ILE A 106 -2.49 -5.75 5.84
CA ILE A 106 -1.85 -4.61 6.51
C ILE A 106 -0.36 -4.89 6.73
N ASP A 107 0.02 -6.13 7.11
CA ASP A 107 1.41 -6.52 7.32
C ASP A 107 2.25 -6.42 6.04
N GLU A 108 1.68 -6.78 4.88
CA GLU A 108 2.37 -6.64 3.58
C GLU A 108 2.58 -5.17 3.23
N ILE A 109 1.62 -4.30 3.55
CA ILE A 109 1.71 -2.85 3.34
C ILE A 109 2.80 -2.27 4.26
N GLN A 110 2.79 -2.61 5.55
CA GLN A 110 3.79 -2.15 6.51
C GLN A 110 5.20 -2.54 6.06
N LYS A 111 5.43 -3.82 5.74
CA LYS A 111 6.71 -4.30 5.22
C LYS A 111 7.16 -3.58 3.95
N ALA A 112 6.22 -3.27 3.05
CA ALA A 112 6.54 -2.54 1.83
C ALA A 112 6.97 -1.08 2.13
N ILE A 113 6.31 -0.42 3.08
CA ILE A 113 6.66 0.95 3.50
C ILE A 113 8.02 0.96 4.20
N THR A 114 8.26 0.03 5.13
CA THR A 114 9.54 -0.10 5.83
C THR A 114 10.68 -0.33 4.83
N LYS A 115 10.47 -1.21 3.84
CA LYS A 115 11.45 -1.43 2.77
C LYS A 115 11.72 -0.17 1.94
N LEU A 116 10.66 0.58 1.58
CA LEU A 116 10.80 1.84 0.85
C LEU A 116 11.60 2.88 1.65
N LEU A 117 11.38 2.95 2.96
CA LEU A 117 12.12 3.85 3.86
C LEU A 117 13.60 3.44 3.90
N ILE A 118 13.92 2.17 4.11
CA ILE A 118 15.29 1.65 4.14
C ILE A 118 16.02 1.92 2.80
N GLU A 119 15.37 1.68 1.66
CA GLU A 119 15.96 1.95 0.34
C GLU A 119 16.21 3.45 0.10
N ASN A 120 15.39 4.32 0.70
CA ASN A 120 15.55 5.78 0.62
C ASN A 120 16.52 6.33 1.68
N ASN A 121 16.95 5.50 2.64
CA ASN A 121 17.66 5.90 3.87
C ASN A 121 19.12 6.35 3.67
N SER A 122 19.66 6.31 2.44
CA SER A 122 20.98 6.90 2.12
C SER A 122 21.07 8.39 2.46
N GLN A 123 19.97 9.07 2.79
CA GLN A 123 19.92 10.49 3.14
C GLN A 123 19.15 10.82 4.43
N ASN A 124 18.63 9.84 5.17
CA ASN A 124 17.83 10.03 6.40
C ASN A 124 16.70 11.09 6.25
N GLN A 125 16.12 11.21 5.05
CA GLN A 125 15.12 12.23 4.74
C GLN A 125 13.69 11.65 4.75
N PRO A 126 12.73 12.35 5.35
CA PRO A 126 11.33 11.96 5.32
C PRO A 126 10.80 11.87 3.88
N ILE A 127 10.02 10.84 3.59
CA ILE A 127 9.39 10.65 2.28
C ILE A 127 8.02 11.34 2.27
N ILE A 128 7.76 12.16 1.25
CA ILE A 128 6.44 12.80 1.10
C ILE A 128 5.34 11.75 0.96
N LEU A 129 4.23 11.93 1.66
CA LEU A 129 3.10 10.98 1.71
C LEU A 129 2.57 10.59 0.33
N ALA A 130 2.54 11.53 -0.61
CA ALA A 130 2.11 11.29 -2.00
C ALA A 130 3.00 10.24 -2.71
N ARG A 131 4.33 10.23 -2.46
CA ARG A 131 5.25 9.24 -3.01
C ARG A 131 4.99 7.87 -2.43
N VAL A 132 4.69 7.78 -1.12
CA VAL A 132 4.30 6.52 -0.47
C VAL A 132 3.00 5.99 -1.07
N GLY A 133 1.99 6.85 -1.27
CA GLY A 133 0.73 6.46 -1.92
C GLY A 133 0.95 5.92 -3.33
N ASN A 134 1.71 6.64 -4.16
CA ASN A 134 2.04 6.20 -5.52
C ASN A 134 2.81 4.87 -5.54
N PHE A 135 3.72 4.67 -4.59
CA PHE A 135 4.45 3.41 -4.45
C PHE A 135 3.52 2.25 -4.11
N LEU A 136 2.62 2.44 -3.14
CA LEU A 136 1.66 1.41 -2.73
C LEU A 136 0.69 1.04 -3.86
N THR A 137 0.16 2.04 -4.57
CA THR A 137 -0.75 1.81 -5.70
C THR A 137 -0.09 1.08 -6.86
N LYS A 138 1.20 1.36 -7.14
CA LYS A 138 1.96 0.65 -8.18
C LYS A 138 2.33 -0.77 -7.77
N ARG A 139 2.56 -1.01 -6.48
CA ARG A 139 2.97 -2.31 -5.97
C ARG A 139 1.80 -3.27 -5.76
N PHE A 140 0.66 -2.74 -5.32
CA PHE A 140 -0.54 -3.49 -4.99
C PHE A 140 -1.70 -2.94 -5.81
N SER A 141 -2.13 -3.69 -6.82
CA SER A 141 -3.20 -3.28 -7.73
C SER A 141 -4.54 -3.03 -7.03
N ASP A 142 -4.78 -3.71 -5.91
CA ASP A 142 -5.98 -3.62 -5.08
C ASP A 142 -5.84 -2.61 -3.92
N PHE A 143 -4.74 -1.87 -3.85
CA PHE A 143 -4.55 -0.90 -2.78
C PHE A 143 -5.45 0.32 -2.96
N ASP A 144 -6.38 0.47 -2.02
CA ASP A 144 -7.19 1.65 -1.82
C ASP A 144 -7.46 1.77 -0.32
N VAL A 145 -7.22 2.95 0.27
CA VAL A 145 -7.40 3.16 1.72
C VAL A 145 -8.83 2.90 2.18
N ARG A 146 -9.81 3.05 1.28
CA ARG A 146 -11.21 2.75 1.55
C ARG A 146 -11.47 1.26 1.80
N ASN A 147 -10.65 0.37 1.21
CA ASN A 147 -10.69 -1.07 1.49
C ASN A 147 -10.37 -1.40 2.96
N TYR A 148 -9.74 -0.47 3.67
CA TYR A 148 -9.37 -0.58 5.09
C TYR A 148 -10.21 0.32 6.00
N GLY A 149 -11.30 0.93 5.46
CA GLY A 149 -12.21 1.79 6.22
C GLY A 149 -11.74 3.23 6.40
N TYR A 150 -10.78 3.70 5.63
CA TYR A 150 -10.23 5.06 5.76
C TYR A 150 -10.48 5.90 4.51
N SER A 151 -10.76 7.18 4.71
CA SER A 151 -10.93 8.14 3.61
C SER A 151 -9.63 8.80 3.16
N LYS A 152 -8.57 8.76 4.01
CA LYS A 152 -7.29 9.42 3.75
C LYS A 152 -6.12 8.49 4.07
N LEU A 153 -5.07 8.55 3.24
CA LEU A 153 -3.85 7.77 3.44
C LEU A 153 -3.13 8.15 4.75
N SER A 154 -3.11 9.44 5.12
CA SER A 154 -2.51 9.87 6.39
C SER A 154 -3.14 9.20 7.58
N THR A 155 -4.49 9.24 7.68
CA THR A 155 -5.24 8.62 8.77
C THR A 155 -5.08 7.11 8.80
N PHE A 156 -5.04 6.47 7.63
CA PHE A 156 -4.77 5.04 7.53
C PHE A 156 -3.38 4.69 8.08
N LEU A 157 -2.32 5.40 7.65
CA LEU A 157 -0.96 5.13 8.13
C LEU A 157 -0.77 5.47 9.62
N GLU A 158 -1.43 6.51 10.12
CA GLU A 158 -1.42 6.88 11.55
C GLU A 158 -2.11 5.81 12.43
N SER A 159 -3.11 5.10 11.89
CA SER A 159 -3.82 4.04 12.61
C SER A 159 -3.05 2.71 12.66
N LEU A 160 -2.00 2.56 11.85
CA LEU A 160 -1.19 1.36 11.87
C LEU A 160 -0.35 1.32 13.15
N ASP A 161 -0.63 0.34 14.01
CA ASP A 161 0.19 0.09 15.20
C ASP A 161 1.51 -0.58 14.76
N ASN A 162 2.51 0.25 14.51
CA ASN A 162 3.84 -0.22 14.10
C ASN A 162 4.92 0.57 14.83
N ASN A 163 6.10 -0.05 14.96
CA ASN A 163 7.28 0.56 15.57
C ASN A 163 8.28 1.08 14.53
N ASP A 164 8.03 0.85 13.24
CA ASP A 164 9.02 1.05 12.20
C ASP A 164 8.96 2.45 11.59
N PHE A 165 7.78 3.05 11.49
CA PHE A 165 7.60 4.37 10.87
C PHE A 165 6.51 5.21 11.53
N GLN A 166 6.55 6.50 11.27
CA GLN A 166 5.55 7.47 11.72
C GLN A 166 5.23 8.48 10.62
N VAL A 167 4.00 9.00 10.66
CA VAL A 167 3.57 10.12 9.83
C VAL A 167 3.84 11.42 10.57
N VAL A 168 4.51 12.36 9.92
CA VAL A 168 4.84 13.68 10.48
C VAL A 168 4.35 14.77 9.55
N LYS A 169 3.96 15.91 10.13
CA LYS A 169 3.57 17.09 9.36
C LYS A 169 4.72 18.09 9.37
N LEU A 170 5.34 18.29 8.21
CA LEU A 170 6.48 19.20 8.03
C LEU A 170 6.15 20.20 6.90
N HIS A 171 6.46 21.48 7.10
CA HIS A 171 6.29 22.54 6.09
C HIS A 171 4.92 22.55 5.41
N GLY A 172 3.84 22.21 6.15
CA GLY A 172 2.48 22.16 5.62
C GLY A 172 2.12 20.89 4.84
N GLY A 173 3.04 19.93 4.66
CA GLY A 173 2.84 18.62 4.02
C GLY A 173 2.92 17.45 5.00
N TYR A 174 2.41 16.30 4.57
CA TYR A 174 2.55 15.05 5.31
C TYR A 174 3.72 14.24 4.76
N PHE A 175 4.53 13.70 5.66
CA PHE A 175 5.71 12.89 5.36
C PHE A 175 5.69 11.62 6.19
N VAL A 176 6.34 10.59 5.68
CA VAL A 176 6.58 9.33 6.39
C VAL A 176 8.07 9.21 6.62
N GLN A 177 8.47 8.94 7.86
CA GLN A 177 9.85 8.72 8.25
C GLN A 177 9.96 7.50 9.14
N GLU A 178 11.15 6.92 9.23
CA GLU A 178 11.41 5.89 10.23
C GLU A 178 11.12 6.45 11.62
N LYS A 179 10.48 5.64 12.44
CA LYS A 179 10.42 5.91 13.88
C LYS A 179 11.84 5.70 14.37
N SER A 180 12.60 6.77 14.57
CA SER A 180 13.85 6.66 15.30
C SER A 180 13.53 5.85 16.55
N ALA A 181 14.26 4.77 16.79
CA ALA A 181 14.11 4.02 18.03
C ALA A 181 14.09 5.08 19.13
N SER A 182 12.96 5.28 19.77
CA SER A 182 12.86 6.23 20.86
C SER A 182 13.80 5.65 21.91
N ILE A 183 14.98 6.28 22.03
CA ILE A 183 15.96 5.88 23.02
C ILE A 183 15.19 5.88 24.32
N SER A 184 14.97 4.72 24.89
CA SER A 184 14.15 4.62 26.08
C SER A 184 14.90 5.38 27.20
N LYS A 185 14.16 6.08 28.05
CA LYS A 185 14.75 6.75 29.21
C LYS A 185 15.65 5.79 30.01
N ALA A 186 15.26 4.52 30.07
CA ALA A 186 16.04 3.47 30.73
C ALA A 186 17.36 3.14 30.01
N GLU A 187 17.45 3.24 28.70
CA GLU A 187 18.71 3.06 27.96
C GLU A 187 19.65 4.25 28.16
N ILE A 188 19.10 5.46 28.15
CA ILE A 188 19.85 6.68 28.47
C ILE A 188 20.40 6.61 29.93
N GLU A 189 19.55 6.26 30.88
CA GLU A 189 19.94 6.09 32.28
C GLU A 189 21.03 5.01 32.43
N LYS A 190 20.91 3.90 31.76
CA LYS A 190 21.90 2.82 31.79
C LYS A 190 23.24 3.25 31.23
N GLU A 191 23.24 4.03 30.16
CA GLU A 191 24.45 4.55 29.54
C GLU A 191 25.11 5.62 30.44
N ILE A 192 24.33 6.52 31.02
CA ILE A 192 24.83 7.49 32.01
C ILE A 192 25.44 6.78 33.23
N ILE A 193 24.80 5.74 33.74
CA ILE A 193 25.34 4.95 34.88
C ILE A 193 26.64 4.26 34.47
N ARG A 194 26.76 3.76 33.24
CA ARG A 194 28.03 3.20 32.73
C ARG A 194 29.13 4.23 32.72
N MET A 195 28.88 5.42 32.17
CA MET A 195 29.84 6.54 32.12
C MET A 195 30.30 6.97 33.50
N ILE A 196 29.38 7.08 34.47
CA ILE A 196 29.69 7.42 35.86
C ILE A 196 30.61 6.36 36.50
N ARG A 197 30.36 5.06 36.23
CA ARG A 197 31.18 3.96 36.75
C ARG A 197 32.60 3.96 36.16
N GLU A 198 32.72 4.19 34.88
CA GLU A 198 34.00 4.24 34.14
C GLU A 198 34.85 5.45 34.59
N ASN A 199 34.21 6.55 34.99
CA ASN A 199 34.83 7.78 35.47
C ASN A 199 34.92 7.87 37.03
N LYS A 200 35.07 6.74 37.71
CA LYS A 200 35.29 6.64 39.17
C LYS A 200 34.16 7.29 40.00
N GLY A 201 32.94 7.28 39.49
CA GLY A 201 31.76 7.77 40.22
C GLY A 201 31.47 9.26 40.05
N HIS A 202 32.19 9.99 39.21
CA HIS A 202 32.00 11.42 39.02
C HIS A 202 32.16 11.83 37.53
N VAL A 203 31.31 12.74 37.07
CA VAL A 203 31.42 13.35 35.72
C VAL A 203 31.24 14.87 35.90
N ASP A 204 32.34 15.60 35.75
CA ASP A 204 32.41 17.03 36.06
C ASP A 204 31.80 17.94 34.98
N ASN A 205 31.55 17.43 33.80
CA ASN A 205 31.11 18.26 32.66
C ASN A 205 29.96 17.65 31.86
N LEU A 206 28.83 18.34 31.84
CA LEU A 206 27.64 17.98 31.10
C LEU A 206 27.90 17.88 29.56
N SER A 207 28.89 18.64 29.05
CA SER A 207 29.24 18.57 27.63
C SER A 207 29.84 17.21 27.26
N ILE A 208 30.62 16.59 28.13
CA ILE A 208 31.19 15.25 27.94
C ILE A 208 30.05 14.20 27.90
N VAL A 209 29.10 14.33 28.85
CA VAL A 209 27.90 13.45 28.87
C VAL A 209 27.12 13.56 27.55
N HIS A 210 26.95 14.78 27.07
CA HIS A 210 26.22 15.04 25.83
C HIS A 210 26.95 14.45 24.59
N GLU A 211 28.27 14.61 24.49
CA GLU A 211 29.06 14.04 23.40
C GLU A 211 29.08 12.52 23.42
N GLU A 212 29.22 11.90 24.57
CA GLU A 212 29.20 10.43 24.69
C GLU A 212 27.79 9.86 24.41
N LEU A 213 26.73 10.54 24.89
CA LEU A 213 25.35 10.16 24.54
C LEU A 213 25.09 10.32 23.05
N LYS A 214 25.61 11.34 22.38
CA LYS A 214 25.53 11.46 20.93
C LYS A 214 26.31 10.39 20.17
N LYS A 215 27.44 9.92 20.71
CA LYS A 215 28.19 8.80 20.13
C LYS A 215 27.43 7.48 20.28
N ALA A 216 26.90 7.23 21.49
CA ALA A 216 26.12 6.01 21.78
C ALA A 216 24.76 6.00 21.05
N PHE A 217 24.15 7.17 20.91
CA PHE A 217 22.82 7.39 20.36
C PHE A 217 22.84 8.57 19.36
N PRO A 218 23.14 8.35 18.08
CA PRO A 218 23.26 9.42 17.08
C PRO A 218 22.01 10.30 16.92
N SER A 219 20.84 9.78 17.29
CA SER A 219 19.55 10.50 17.26
C SER A 219 19.22 11.25 18.55
N PHE A 220 20.12 11.25 19.56
CA PHE A 220 19.92 11.93 20.82
C PHE A 220 20.08 13.45 20.64
N ASP A 221 19.00 14.20 20.91
CA ASP A 221 19.01 15.66 20.94
C ASP A 221 18.32 16.16 22.22
N VAL A 222 18.97 17.05 22.93
CA VAL A 222 18.41 17.73 24.09
C VAL A 222 17.69 18.97 23.61
N LYS A 223 16.37 18.96 23.68
CA LYS A 223 15.56 20.18 23.49
C LYS A 223 15.50 20.99 24.77
#